data_d4a5e4e1802bcbb8410691272c668a58
#
_entry.id   d4a5e4e1802bcbb8410691272c668a58
#
_cell.length_a   1.000
_cell.length_b   1.000
_cell.length_c   1.000
_cell.angle_alpha   90.00
_cell.angle_beta   90.00
_cell.angle_gamma   90.00
#
_symmetry.space_group_name_H-M   'P 1'
#
loop_
_entity.id
_entity.type
_entity.pdbx_description
1 polymer ?
#
loop_
_entity_poly.entity_id
_entity_poly.type
_entity_poly.pdbx_seq_one_letter_code
_entity_poly.pdbx_strand_id
1 'polypeptide(L)'
;METTLNNGTKSHEVITPTDLINHWQGHRALTRRVIEAFPEEAFFNHTIGGMRPFSDMVMELLGIAGPGIKEIATGKQAPLNEHFEHGNKKAKILELWDEATNEINTYWVQIKPEQFQQHIKIFGQYEGTVYSSIFYFIDNEIHHRGQAYVYLRSLGIEPPAFYER
;
A
#
# COMPACT_ATOMS: atom_id res chain seq x y z
N MET A 1 37.22 34.68 24.15
CA MET A 1 36.64 34.31 22.84
C MET A 1 36.46 32.80 22.82
N GLU A 2 35.30 32.32 23.20
CA GLU A 2 34.93 30.91 23.12
C GLU A 2 34.33 30.63 21.75
N THR A 3 35.05 29.82 20.99
CA THR A 3 34.58 29.37 19.68
C THR A 3 33.70 28.15 19.90
N THR A 4 32.39 28.36 19.89
CA THR A 4 31.40 27.27 19.92
C THR A 4 31.45 26.53 18.59
N LEU A 5 32.10 25.38 18.58
CA LEU A 5 32.04 24.44 17.46
C LEU A 5 30.63 23.83 17.42
N ASN A 6 29.82 24.33 16.49
CA ASN A 6 28.51 23.75 16.18
C ASN A 6 28.72 22.48 15.38
N ASN A 7 28.91 21.35 16.07
CA ASN A 7 28.90 20.01 15.47
C ASN A 7 27.46 19.62 15.12
N GLY A 8 26.97 20.18 14.03
CA GLY A 8 25.76 19.69 13.38
C GLY A 8 25.99 18.26 12.93
N THR A 9 25.60 17.29 13.73
CA THR A 9 25.48 15.90 13.31
C THR A 9 24.51 15.87 12.12
N LYS A 10 25.05 15.74 10.90
CA LYS A 10 24.22 15.37 9.74
C LYS A 10 23.60 14.02 10.08
N SER A 11 22.30 13.99 10.34
CA SER A 11 21.56 12.72 10.38
C SER A 11 21.69 12.11 8.98
N HIS A 12 22.36 10.98 8.87
CA HIS A 12 22.38 10.22 7.63
C HIS A 12 20.99 9.56 7.49
N GLU A 13 20.23 9.97 6.50
CA GLU A 13 18.99 9.30 6.15
C GLU A 13 19.31 7.86 5.72
N VAL A 14 18.64 6.90 6.33
CA VAL A 14 18.78 5.48 5.99
C VAL A 14 17.92 5.13 4.78
N ILE A 15 16.72 5.73 4.69
CA ILE A 15 15.79 5.59 3.56
C ILE A 15 15.23 6.97 3.28
N THR A 16 15.38 7.44 2.04
CA THR A 16 14.78 8.70 1.61
C THR A 16 13.29 8.52 1.26
N PRO A 17 12.47 9.59 1.29
CA PRO A 17 11.10 9.52 0.78
C PRO A 17 11.01 9.01 -0.66
N THR A 18 12.01 9.35 -1.51
CA THR A 18 12.07 8.86 -2.89
C THR A 18 12.34 7.36 -2.96
N ASP A 19 13.28 6.84 -2.15
CA ASP A 19 13.55 5.41 -2.12
C ASP A 19 12.33 4.63 -1.62
N LEU A 20 11.63 5.16 -0.61
CA LEU A 20 10.46 4.52 -0.04
C LEU A 20 9.29 4.44 -1.03
N ILE A 21 9.00 5.53 -1.74
CA ILE A 21 7.92 5.50 -2.76
C ILE A 21 8.29 4.59 -3.93
N ASN A 22 9.53 4.61 -4.40
CA ASN A 22 9.98 3.72 -5.47
C ASN A 22 9.86 2.25 -5.07
N HIS A 23 10.26 1.93 -3.83
CA HIS A 23 10.06 0.59 -3.27
C HIS A 23 8.58 0.18 -3.27
N TRP A 24 7.70 1.05 -2.78
CA TRP A 24 6.27 0.78 -2.74
C TRP A 24 5.66 0.63 -4.15
N GLN A 25 6.03 1.49 -5.09
CA GLN A 25 5.55 1.38 -6.47
C GLN A 25 5.95 0.06 -7.13
N GLY A 26 7.12 -0.47 -6.82
CA GLY A 26 7.51 -1.81 -7.24
C GLY A 26 6.57 -2.89 -6.67
N HIS A 27 6.19 -2.77 -5.39
CA HIS A 27 5.19 -3.68 -4.79
C HIS A 27 3.82 -3.54 -5.44
N ARG A 28 3.35 -2.31 -5.69
CA ARG A 28 2.05 -2.07 -6.34
C ARG A 28 2.01 -2.64 -7.76
N ALA A 29 3.07 -2.46 -8.53
CA ALA A 29 3.18 -3.05 -9.87
C ALA A 29 3.12 -4.58 -9.83
N LEU A 30 3.78 -5.20 -8.86
CA LEU A 30 3.74 -6.65 -8.66
C LEU A 30 2.34 -7.13 -8.24
N THR A 31 1.70 -6.47 -7.30
CA THR A 31 0.33 -6.82 -6.86
C THR A 31 -0.67 -6.71 -8.02
N ARG A 32 -0.53 -5.68 -8.86
CA ARG A 32 -1.33 -5.54 -10.07
C ARG A 32 -1.22 -6.75 -10.98
N ARG A 33 0.01 -7.23 -11.25
CA ARG A 33 0.24 -8.44 -12.06
C ARG A 33 -0.34 -9.69 -11.39
N VAL A 34 -0.34 -9.77 -10.06
CA VAL A 34 -0.98 -10.87 -9.34
C VAL A 34 -2.49 -10.84 -9.53
N ILE A 35 -3.13 -9.67 -9.45
CA ILE A 35 -4.57 -9.52 -9.76
C ILE A 35 -4.87 -9.99 -11.18
N GLU A 36 -4.06 -9.59 -12.16
CA GLU A 36 -4.20 -9.98 -13.57
C GLU A 36 -4.12 -11.49 -13.76
N ALA A 37 -3.22 -12.17 -13.03
CA ALA A 37 -2.98 -13.60 -13.16
C ALA A 37 -4.16 -14.48 -12.71
N PHE A 38 -5.07 -13.97 -11.88
CA PHE A 38 -6.23 -14.75 -11.44
C PHE A 38 -7.24 -14.93 -12.57
N PRO A 39 -7.81 -16.13 -12.74
CA PRO A 39 -9.08 -16.31 -13.44
C PRO A 39 -10.18 -15.47 -12.78
N GLU A 40 -11.06 -14.83 -13.56
CA GLU A 40 -12.05 -13.89 -13.01
C GLU A 40 -12.93 -14.53 -11.93
N GLU A 41 -13.45 -15.72 -12.17
CA GLU A 41 -14.28 -16.42 -11.19
C GLU A 41 -13.51 -16.74 -9.90
N ALA A 42 -12.28 -17.25 -10.01
CA ALA A 42 -11.45 -17.61 -8.86
C ALA A 42 -11.02 -16.37 -8.05
N PHE A 43 -10.85 -15.23 -8.68
CA PHE A 43 -10.51 -13.97 -8.02
C PHE A 43 -11.55 -13.58 -6.97
N PHE A 44 -12.84 -13.82 -7.24
CA PHE A 44 -13.95 -13.48 -6.35
C PHE A 44 -14.40 -14.60 -5.42
N ASN A 45 -14.09 -15.86 -5.75
CA ASN A 45 -14.71 -16.98 -5.05
C ASN A 45 -13.73 -18.00 -4.44
N HIS A 46 -12.45 -18.01 -4.89
CA HIS A 46 -11.49 -19.00 -4.41
C HIS A 46 -10.98 -18.67 -3.02
N THR A 47 -11.10 -19.63 -2.11
CA THR A 47 -10.66 -19.52 -0.72
C THR A 47 -9.94 -20.79 -0.27
N ILE A 48 -9.04 -20.65 0.70
CA ILE A 48 -8.35 -21.76 1.35
C ILE A 48 -8.42 -21.54 2.86
N GLY A 49 -8.81 -22.59 3.59
CA GLY A 49 -8.71 -22.62 5.06
C GLY A 49 -9.51 -21.51 5.76
N GLY A 50 -10.62 -21.06 5.17
CA GLY A 50 -11.46 -20.02 5.75
C GLY A 50 -10.96 -18.58 5.56
N MET A 51 -9.91 -18.38 4.77
CA MET A 51 -9.46 -17.04 4.37
C MET A 51 -10.44 -16.42 3.36
N ARG A 52 -10.45 -15.09 3.28
CA ARG A 52 -11.28 -14.33 2.31
C ARG A 52 -10.80 -14.56 0.86
N PRO A 53 -11.67 -14.38 -0.16
CA PRO A 53 -11.24 -14.29 -1.55
C PRO A 53 -10.21 -13.17 -1.74
N PHE A 54 -9.36 -13.29 -2.77
CA PHE A 54 -8.34 -12.25 -2.99
C PHE A 54 -8.95 -10.90 -3.38
N SER A 55 -10.11 -10.87 -4.03
CA SER A 55 -10.86 -9.63 -4.27
C SER A 55 -11.13 -8.83 -3.00
N ASP A 56 -11.56 -9.48 -1.92
CA ASP A 56 -11.84 -8.80 -0.66
C ASP A 56 -10.57 -8.24 0.01
N MET A 57 -9.45 -8.98 -0.11
CA MET A 57 -8.15 -8.49 0.35
C MET A 57 -7.70 -7.26 -0.45
N VAL A 58 -7.95 -7.24 -1.76
CA VAL A 58 -7.64 -6.08 -2.61
C VAL A 58 -8.52 -4.89 -2.25
N MET A 59 -9.81 -5.10 -1.90
CA MET A 59 -10.68 -4.01 -1.43
C MET A 59 -10.13 -3.35 -0.16
N GLU A 60 -9.64 -4.13 0.79
CA GLU A 60 -8.97 -3.60 1.98
C GLU A 60 -7.74 -2.76 1.61
N LEU A 61 -6.88 -3.26 0.72
CA LEU A 61 -5.71 -2.52 0.25
C LEU A 61 -6.06 -1.20 -0.43
N LEU A 62 -7.15 -1.18 -1.22
CA LEU A 62 -7.68 0.04 -1.84
C LEU A 62 -8.23 1.03 -0.80
N GLY A 63 -8.89 0.50 0.24
CA GLY A 63 -9.49 1.31 1.30
C GLY A 63 -8.50 2.03 2.19
N ILE A 64 -7.26 1.52 2.29
CA ILE A 64 -6.27 2.10 3.21
C ILE A 64 -5.15 2.88 2.52
N ALA A 65 -4.64 2.42 1.38
CA ALA A 65 -3.40 2.95 0.81
C ALA A 65 -3.56 4.39 0.26
N GLY A 66 -4.41 4.59 -0.74
CA GLY A 66 -4.67 5.90 -1.33
C GLY A 66 -5.27 6.88 -0.33
N PRO A 67 -6.41 6.54 0.33
CA PRO A 67 -7.03 7.39 1.35
C PRO A 67 -6.08 7.74 2.50
N GLY A 68 -5.25 6.80 2.95
CA GLY A 68 -4.29 7.04 4.03
C GLY A 68 -3.20 8.05 3.63
N ILE A 69 -2.63 7.94 2.44
CA ILE A 69 -1.65 8.92 1.94
C ILE A 69 -2.29 10.29 1.76
N LYS A 70 -3.51 10.35 1.27
CA LYS A 70 -4.26 11.60 1.14
C LYS A 70 -4.52 12.25 2.50
N GLU A 71 -4.93 11.48 3.51
CA GLU A 71 -5.10 11.97 4.88
C GLU A 71 -3.79 12.53 5.43
N ILE A 72 -2.68 11.81 5.28
CA ILE A 72 -1.34 12.26 5.71
C ILE A 72 -0.96 13.58 5.06
N ALA A 73 -1.15 13.69 3.76
CA ALA A 73 -0.75 14.88 2.99
C ALA A 73 -1.62 16.11 3.29
N THR A 74 -2.92 15.90 3.48
CA THR A 74 -3.90 16.99 3.61
C THR A 74 -4.28 17.34 5.06
N GLY A 75 -4.02 16.44 6.00
CA GLY A 75 -4.48 16.54 7.39
C GLY A 75 -6.00 16.36 7.55
N LYS A 76 -6.70 15.94 6.49
CA LYS A 76 -8.15 15.71 6.52
C LYS A 76 -8.43 14.23 6.68
N GLN A 77 -9.08 13.87 7.80
CA GLN A 77 -9.43 12.48 8.07
C GLN A 77 -10.22 11.87 6.92
N ALA A 78 -9.73 10.73 6.43
CA ALA A 78 -10.40 9.92 5.43
C ALA A 78 -11.33 8.88 6.11
N PRO A 79 -12.47 8.54 5.49
CA PRO A 79 -13.24 7.39 5.95
C PRO A 79 -12.47 6.10 5.62
N LEU A 80 -12.49 5.14 6.55
CA LEU A 80 -12.05 3.79 6.25
C LEU A 80 -13.19 3.09 5.49
N ASN A 81 -12.99 2.84 4.20
CA ASN A 81 -13.96 2.19 3.32
C ASN A 81 -13.29 1.05 2.56
N GLU A 82 -13.76 -0.16 2.78
CA GLU A 82 -13.29 -1.36 2.09
C GLU A 82 -14.33 -1.90 1.08
N HIS A 83 -15.35 -1.10 0.78
CA HIS A 83 -16.42 -1.46 -0.14
C HIS A 83 -16.43 -0.52 -1.35
N PHE A 84 -15.97 -1.04 -2.47
CA PHE A 84 -15.97 -0.35 -3.75
C PHE A 84 -16.90 -1.08 -4.73
N GLU A 85 -17.70 -0.34 -5.46
CA GLU A 85 -18.56 -0.90 -6.50
C GLU A 85 -17.70 -1.40 -7.67
N HIS A 86 -17.68 -2.71 -7.86
CA HIS A 86 -16.89 -3.35 -8.91
C HIS A 86 -17.70 -4.31 -9.79
N GLY A 87 -18.96 -4.59 -9.42
CA GLY A 87 -19.87 -5.43 -10.22
C GLY A 87 -19.33 -6.83 -10.51
N ASN A 88 -18.49 -7.37 -9.63
CA ASN A 88 -17.76 -8.63 -9.81
C ASN A 88 -16.96 -8.66 -11.12
N LYS A 89 -16.33 -7.54 -11.50
CA LYS A 89 -15.48 -7.39 -12.66
C LYS A 89 -14.05 -7.11 -12.24
N LYS A 90 -13.12 -8.04 -12.52
CA LYS A 90 -11.69 -7.88 -12.25
C LYS A 90 -11.11 -6.66 -12.98
N ALA A 91 -11.58 -6.39 -14.21
CA ALA A 91 -11.18 -5.19 -14.94
C ALA A 91 -11.48 -3.91 -14.16
N LYS A 92 -12.65 -3.82 -13.49
CA LYS A 92 -12.98 -2.66 -12.65
C LYS A 92 -12.08 -2.53 -11.43
N ILE A 93 -11.70 -3.65 -10.83
CA ILE A 93 -10.74 -3.65 -9.72
C ILE A 93 -9.34 -3.20 -10.17
N LEU A 94 -8.90 -3.58 -11.37
CA LEU A 94 -7.65 -3.09 -11.95
C LEU A 94 -7.69 -1.57 -12.22
N GLU A 95 -8.81 -1.04 -12.71
CA GLU A 95 -9.01 0.41 -12.84
C GLU A 95 -8.87 1.12 -11.47
N LEU A 96 -9.58 0.64 -10.44
CA LEU A 96 -9.51 1.18 -9.08
C LEU A 96 -8.08 1.09 -8.50
N TRP A 97 -7.36 0.00 -8.82
CA TRP A 97 -5.97 -0.16 -8.41
C TRP A 97 -5.04 0.89 -9.04
N ASP A 98 -5.23 1.14 -10.34
CA ASP A 98 -4.47 2.15 -11.08
C ASP A 98 -4.83 3.57 -10.60
N GLU A 99 -6.11 3.86 -10.34
CA GLU A 99 -6.57 5.12 -9.75
C GLU A 99 -5.94 5.35 -8.35
N ALA A 100 -5.96 4.33 -7.48
CA ALA A 100 -5.36 4.42 -6.16
C ALA A 100 -3.83 4.61 -6.22
N THR A 101 -3.16 3.99 -7.20
CA THR A 101 -1.72 4.19 -7.43
C THR A 101 -1.43 5.64 -7.84
N ASN A 102 -2.25 6.21 -8.70
CA ASN A 102 -2.14 7.61 -9.11
C ASN A 102 -2.46 8.57 -7.94
N GLU A 103 -3.44 8.24 -7.09
CA GLU A 103 -3.75 9.02 -5.89
C GLU A 103 -2.56 9.04 -4.93
N ILE A 104 -1.94 7.89 -4.66
CA ILE A 104 -0.73 7.80 -3.85
C ILE A 104 0.36 8.71 -4.41
N ASN A 105 0.65 8.64 -5.71
CA ASN A 105 1.68 9.47 -6.34
C ASN A 105 1.37 10.97 -6.22
N THR A 106 0.11 11.34 -6.40
CA THR A 106 -0.35 12.73 -6.35
C THR A 106 -0.17 13.35 -4.96
N TYR A 107 -0.46 12.60 -3.92
CA TYR A 107 -0.38 13.09 -2.54
C TYR A 107 0.98 12.86 -1.90
N TRP A 108 1.75 11.87 -2.33
CA TRP A 108 3.08 11.60 -1.80
C TRP A 108 4.00 12.81 -1.87
N VAL A 109 4.03 13.48 -3.00
CA VAL A 109 4.90 14.65 -3.22
C VAL A 109 4.53 15.86 -2.36
N GLN A 110 3.40 15.82 -1.68
CA GLN A 110 2.93 16.86 -0.77
C GLN A 110 3.35 16.60 0.67
N ILE A 111 3.82 15.38 1.00
CA ILE A 111 4.30 15.03 2.34
C ILE A 111 5.72 15.55 2.47
N LYS A 112 5.94 16.45 3.43
CA LYS A 112 7.25 17.01 3.69
C LYS A 112 8.13 16.03 4.50
N PRO A 113 9.45 16.02 4.30
CA PRO A 113 10.35 15.11 5.03
C PRO A 113 10.18 15.14 6.55
N GLU A 114 9.96 16.32 7.14
CA GLU A 114 9.77 16.47 8.57
C GLU A 114 8.46 15.87 9.10
N GLN A 115 7.50 15.57 8.23
CA GLN A 115 6.23 14.96 8.64
C GLN A 115 6.37 13.46 8.91
N PHE A 116 7.35 12.77 8.31
CA PHE A 116 7.47 11.32 8.42
C PHE A 116 7.62 10.82 9.87
N GLN A 117 8.19 11.62 10.76
CA GLN A 117 8.34 11.29 12.18
C GLN A 117 7.21 11.85 13.07
N GLN A 118 6.26 12.59 12.50
CA GLN A 118 5.14 13.13 13.26
C GLN A 118 4.18 12.00 13.67
N HIS A 119 3.70 12.08 14.91
CA HIS A 119 2.64 11.20 15.39
C HIS A 119 1.29 11.67 14.88
N ILE A 120 0.54 10.73 14.33
CA ILE A 120 -0.81 10.94 13.79
C ILE A 120 -1.76 9.85 14.30
N LYS A 121 -3.04 10.08 14.10
CA LYS A 121 -4.09 9.08 14.31
C LYS A 121 -4.83 8.89 12.99
N ILE A 122 -4.32 7.97 12.15
CA ILE A 122 -4.86 7.74 10.80
C ILE A 122 -6.24 7.08 10.87
N PHE A 123 -7.16 7.52 10.00
CA PHE A 123 -8.58 7.11 9.97
C PHE A 123 -9.31 7.36 11.29
N GLY A 124 -8.78 8.20 12.17
CA GLY A 124 -9.32 8.44 13.51
C GLY A 124 -9.20 7.26 14.47
N GLN A 125 -8.43 6.21 14.12
CA GLN A 125 -8.36 4.96 14.88
C GLN A 125 -6.94 4.50 15.21
N TYR A 126 -6.00 4.58 14.27
CA TYR A 126 -4.67 3.96 14.40
C TYR A 126 -3.61 5.01 14.70
N GLU A 127 -2.99 4.90 15.87
CA GLU A 127 -1.96 5.83 16.33
C GLU A 127 -0.56 5.33 15.98
N GLY A 128 0.28 6.25 15.50
CA GLY A 128 1.66 5.96 15.16
C GLY A 128 2.34 7.14 14.46
N THR A 129 3.57 6.95 14.02
CA THR A 129 4.21 7.94 13.14
C THR A 129 3.67 7.80 11.72
N VAL A 130 3.76 8.86 10.92
CA VAL A 130 3.49 8.80 9.47
C VAL A 130 4.29 7.67 8.84
N TYR A 131 5.56 7.55 9.21
CA TYR A 131 6.45 6.50 8.72
C TYR A 131 5.91 5.09 9.02
N SER A 132 5.49 4.84 10.26
CA SER A 132 4.93 3.54 10.64
C SER A 132 3.63 3.21 9.93
N SER A 133 2.79 4.21 9.67
CA SER A 133 1.54 4.03 8.91
C SER A 133 1.82 3.66 7.46
N ILE A 134 2.79 4.32 6.82
CA ILE A 134 3.20 4.00 5.44
C ILE A 134 3.77 2.58 5.36
N PHE A 135 4.62 2.18 6.31
CA PHE A 135 5.12 0.80 6.36
C PHE A 135 3.99 -0.20 6.53
N TYR A 136 3.01 0.09 7.39
CA TYR A 136 1.85 -0.78 7.52
C TYR A 136 1.10 -0.96 6.19
N PHE A 137 0.92 0.10 5.38
CA PHE A 137 0.27 -0.03 4.07
C PHE A 137 1.05 -0.96 3.14
N ILE A 138 2.38 -0.84 3.14
CA ILE A 138 3.26 -1.70 2.34
C ILE A 138 3.24 -3.14 2.83
N ASP A 139 3.39 -3.35 4.13
CA ASP A 139 3.43 -4.66 4.77
C ASP A 139 2.10 -5.41 4.58
N ASN A 140 0.97 -4.71 4.71
CA ASN A 140 -0.35 -5.28 4.49
C ASN A 140 -0.54 -5.70 3.03
N GLU A 141 -0.05 -4.91 2.08
CA GLU A 141 -0.05 -5.29 0.67
C GLU A 141 0.81 -6.54 0.42
N ILE A 142 2.01 -6.61 1.00
CA ILE A 142 2.90 -7.77 0.91
C ILE A 142 2.24 -9.01 1.53
N HIS A 143 1.60 -8.86 2.70
CA HIS A 143 0.91 -9.92 3.42
C HIS A 143 -0.21 -10.53 2.56
N HIS A 144 -1.12 -9.74 2.04
CA HIS A 144 -2.23 -10.22 1.23
C HIS A 144 -1.78 -10.75 -0.14
N ARG A 145 -0.78 -10.13 -0.75
CA ARG A 145 -0.18 -10.68 -1.96
C ARG A 145 0.48 -12.04 -1.72
N GLY A 146 1.12 -12.24 -0.56
CA GLY A 146 1.67 -13.55 -0.18
C GLY A 146 0.58 -14.63 -0.12
N GLN A 147 -0.60 -14.32 0.43
CA GLN A 147 -1.75 -15.22 0.43
C GLN A 147 -2.23 -15.51 -1.00
N ALA A 148 -2.29 -14.50 -1.86
CA ALA A 148 -2.67 -14.64 -3.26
C ALA A 148 -1.72 -15.57 -4.05
N TYR A 149 -0.43 -15.58 -3.72
CA TYR A 149 0.54 -16.52 -4.31
C TYR A 149 0.20 -17.96 -3.99
N VAL A 150 -0.23 -18.25 -2.76
CA VAL A 150 -0.69 -19.59 -2.35
C VAL A 150 -1.96 -19.96 -3.12
N TYR A 151 -2.89 -19.02 -3.29
CA TYR A 151 -4.12 -19.25 -4.05
C TYR A 151 -3.83 -19.58 -5.52
N LEU A 152 -2.99 -18.79 -6.20
CA LEU A 152 -2.62 -19.07 -7.58
C LEU A 152 -1.99 -20.46 -7.74
N ARG A 153 -1.06 -20.83 -6.85
CA ARG A 153 -0.45 -22.15 -6.87
C ARG A 153 -1.45 -23.29 -6.65
N SER A 154 -2.43 -23.10 -5.76
CA SER A 154 -3.50 -24.08 -5.54
C SER A 154 -4.43 -24.23 -6.75
N LEU A 155 -4.50 -23.23 -7.61
CA LEU A 155 -5.20 -23.25 -8.89
C LEU A 155 -4.34 -23.80 -10.04
N GLY A 156 -3.10 -24.21 -9.76
CA GLY A 156 -2.16 -24.66 -10.77
C GLY A 156 -1.55 -23.53 -11.62
N ILE A 157 -1.66 -22.29 -11.16
CA ILE A 157 -1.14 -21.11 -11.86
C ILE A 157 0.17 -20.67 -11.19
N GLU A 158 1.22 -20.49 -12.00
CA GLU A 158 2.47 -19.92 -11.51
C GLU A 158 2.31 -18.41 -11.29
N PRO A 159 2.52 -17.91 -10.07
CA PRO A 159 2.44 -16.49 -9.81
C PRO A 159 3.63 -15.73 -10.41
N PRO A 160 3.51 -14.42 -10.69
CA PRO A 160 4.64 -13.58 -11.12
C PRO A 160 5.83 -13.72 -10.17
N ALA A 161 7.05 -13.66 -10.68
CA ALA A 161 8.26 -13.74 -9.86
C ALA A 161 8.30 -12.59 -8.85
N PHE A 162 8.40 -12.87 -7.54
CA PHE A 162 8.23 -11.88 -6.48
C PHE A 162 9.34 -10.81 -6.43
N TYR A 163 10.50 -11.11 -7.01
CA TYR A 163 11.66 -10.22 -7.08
C TYR A 163 11.65 -9.30 -8.31
N GLU A 164 10.74 -9.51 -9.26
CA GLU A 164 10.55 -8.65 -10.44
C GLU A 164 9.52 -7.55 -10.12
N ARG A 165 10.03 -6.44 -9.63
CA ARG A 165 9.21 -5.31 -9.16
C ARG A 165 9.40 -4.07 -10.00
#